data_be8b95184722f645f37fb8bdc8232cd6
#
_entry.id   be8b95184722f645f37fb8bdc8232cd6
#
_cell.length_a   1.000
_cell.length_b   1.000
_cell.length_c   1.000
_cell.angle_alpha   90.00
_cell.angle_beta   90.00
_cell.angle_gamma   90.00
#
_symmetry.space_group_name_H-M   'P 1'
#
loop_
_entity.id
_entity.type
_entity.pdbx_description
1 polymer ?
#
loop_
_entity_poly.entity_id
_entity_poly.type
_entity_poly.pdbx_seq_one_letter_code
_entity_poly.pdbx_strand_id
1 'polypeptide(L)'
;MSLKQLGSLTLVALCLAACSSSGGGGSGSSNNLNVPGTSNNNANNNRADFSVPKLVKVSDMRNNLQDYVQSYLDPSANLSSYAFKMNGKTYTSGNIDLTTLGNGLKHVDVVETATANINGQTHNVTQTSKLHLYQQPYSVVASMQITGGQIGNLRQIEKDDFEVTYMDGQPTKTLPSAGSFNYKGVAFTEKEQGNLNYTINFDTKKGAGSISGINQTGNITLHESDIVKVQDGVAFKNNSAFTYGEKKDVYGVLNGAATTEKQGAASYELGIFGPNADEVAGAVFQEHDEGTVGFGGKKQ
;
A
#
# COMPACT_ATOMS: atom_id res chain seq x y z
N MET A 1 19.91 -0.19 -30.36
CA MET A 1 19.92 -0.47 -28.92
C MET A 1 19.17 0.66 -28.25
N SER A 2 17.96 0.39 -27.79
CA SER A 2 17.03 1.40 -27.28
C SER A 2 17.32 1.62 -25.77
N LEU A 3 17.60 2.88 -25.41
CA LEU A 3 17.86 3.35 -24.02
C LEU A 3 16.57 3.41 -23.18
N LYS A 4 15.67 2.46 -23.31
CA LYS A 4 14.42 2.40 -22.55
C LYS A 4 14.50 1.62 -21.23
N GLN A 5 15.68 1.15 -20.81
CA GLN A 5 15.83 0.30 -19.63
C GLN A 5 16.37 0.99 -18.36
N LEU A 6 16.36 2.32 -18.28
CA LEU A 6 16.86 3.04 -17.10
C LEU A 6 15.83 3.96 -16.44
N GLY A 7 14.56 3.82 -16.81
CA GLY A 7 13.47 4.62 -16.24
C GLY A 7 12.77 4.04 -15.00
N SER A 8 13.02 2.79 -14.69
CA SER A 8 12.43 2.13 -13.53
C SER A 8 13.41 2.11 -12.35
N LEU A 9 13.96 3.27 -11.99
CA LEU A 9 14.49 3.43 -10.66
C LEU A 9 13.33 3.81 -9.73
N THR A 10 12.50 2.79 -9.52
CA THR A 10 11.96 2.43 -8.23
C THR A 10 11.74 3.59 -7.27
N LEU A 11 10.50 3.93 -7.09
CA LEU A 11 10.07 4.35 -5.76
C LEU A 11 10.56 3.28 -4.77
N VAL A 12 11.75 3.52 -4.25
CA VAL A 12 12.35 2.67 -3.23
C VAL A 12 11.39 2.63 -2.08
N ALA A 13 10.94 1.43 -1.81
CA ALA A 13 10.34 0.96 -0.58
C ALA A 13 10.03 2.06 0.43
N LEU A 14 8.75 2.37 0.57
CA LEU A 14 8.22 3.03 1.76
C LEU A 14 8.50 2.14 2.97
N CYS A 15 9.72 2.20 3.50
CA CYS A 15 10.08 1.53 4.74
C CYS A 15 9.33 2.20 5.88
N LEU A 16 8.20 1.67 6.24
CA LEU A 16 7.49 2.05 7.45
C LEU A 16 8.16 1.39 8.65
N ALA A 17 9.15 2.08 9.22
CA ALA A 17 9.53 1.80 10.59
C ALA A 17 8.38 2.21 11.51
N ALA A 18 7.54 1.27 11.87
CA ALA A 18 6.61 1.46 12.97
C ALA A 18 7.44 1.61 14.26
N CYS A 19 7.49 2.81 14.82
CA CYS A 19 8.05 3.05 16.13
C CYS A 19 7.27 2.24 17.16
N SER A 20 7.88 1.19 17.69
CA SER A 20 7.46 0.58 18.94
C SER A 20 7.86 1.53 20.07
N SER A 21 6.93 2.30 20.61
CA SER A 21 7.11 2.96 21.89
C SER A 21 7.00 1.89 23.00
N SER A 22 8.13 1.49 23.55
CA SER A 22 8.20 0.79 24.82
C SER A 22 7.90 1.79 25.94
N GLY A 23 6.69 1.80 26.43
CA GLY A 23 6.31 2.48 27.68
C GLY A 23 6.45 1.52 28.83
N GLY A 24 7.34 1.87 29.76
CA GLY A 24 7.65 1.13 30.97
C GLY A 24 6.49 1.05 31.97
N GLY A 25 6.60 0.06 32.81
CA GLY A 25 5.63 -0.36 33.79
C GLY A 25 5.28 0.66 34.88
N GLY A 26 4.11 0.44 35.46
CA GLY A 26 3.65 1.03 36.70
C GLY A 26 2.58 0.13 37.30
N SER A 27 2.96 -0.54 38.38
CA SER A 27 2.07 -1.31 39.24
C SER A 27 1.04 -0.40 39.93
N GLY A 28 -0.21 -0.86 40.09
CA GLY A 28 -1.18 -0.19 40.92
C GLY A 28 -2.52 -0.89 40.99
N SER A 29 -2.65 -1.73 41.99
CA SER A 29 -3.82 -2.12 42.83
C SER A 29 -5.24 -2.08 42.26
N SER A 30 -5.84 -3.25 42.40
CA SER A 30 -7.26 -3.60 42.48
C SER A 30 -8.18 -2.60 43.18
N ASN A 31 -9.38 -2.35 42.62
CA ASN A 31 -10.59 -2.29 43.39
C ASN A 31 -11.80 -2.78 42.58
N ASN A 32 -12.39 -3.83 43.12
CA ASN A 32 -13.63 -4.48 42.80
C ASN A 32 -14.81 -3.55 43.11
N LEU A 33 -15.70 -3.28 42.18
CA LEU A 33 -17.09 -2.93 42.51
C LEU A 33 -18.04 -3.66 41.56
N ASN A 34 -18.68 -4.64 42.16
CA ASN A 34 -19.85 -5.35 41.65
C ASN A 34 -21.05 -4.40 41.61
N VAL A 35 -21.77 -4.32 40.50
CA VAL A 35 -23.17 -3.89 40.45
C VAL A 35 -23.93 -4.81 39.48
N PRO A 36 -25.04 -5.44 39.94
CA PRO A 36 -25.80 -6.37 39.10
C PRO A 36 -26.90 -5.69 38.29
N GLY A 37 -27.08 -6.21 37.06
CA GLY A 37 -28.37 -6.32 36.42
C GLY A 37 -28.94 -5.10 35.73
N THR A 38 -28.91 -5.13 34.40
CA THR A 38 -30.13 -4.95 33.58
C THR A 38 -29.85 -5.46 32.16
N SER A 39 -30.61 -6.47 31.78
CA SER A 39 -30.73 -6.91 30.41
C SER A 39 -31.39 -5.80 29.57
N ASN A 40 -30.68 -5.30 28.57
CA ASN A 40 -31.32 -4.67 27.44
C ASN A 40 -30.67 -5.18 26.16
N ASN A 41 -31.35 -6.13 25.53
CA ASN A 41 -31.14 -6.50 24.16
C ASN A 41 -31.47 -5.29 23.28
N ASN A 42 -30.46 -4.56 22.89
CA ASN A 42 -30.49 -3.73 21.70
C ASN A 42 -29.22 -4.03 20.91
N ALA A 43 -29.38 -4.93 19.95
CA ALA A 43 -28.35 -5.20 18.94
C ALA A 43 -28.24 -3.99 18.01
N ASN A 44 -27.70 -2.89 18.52
CA ASN A 44 -27.18 -1.82 17.69
C ASN A 44 -25.75 -2.21 17.29
N ASN A 45 -25.63 -2.73 16.08
CA ASN A 45 -24.36 -2.96 15.40
C ASN A 45 -23.62 -1.64 15.13
N ASN A 46 -23.32 -0.88 16.15
CA ASN A 46 -22.25 0.13 16.12
C ASN A 46 -20.94 -0.58 16.43
N ARG A 47 -20.49 -1.45 15.51
CA ARG A 47 -19.09 -1.82 15.44
C ARG A 47 -18.37 -0.53 15.07
N ALA A 48 -17.78 0.13 16.08
CA ALA A 48 -16.85 1.21 15.83
C ALA A 48 -15.82 0.71 14.82
N ASP A 49 -15.75 1.36 13.69
CA ASP A 49 -14.85 1.01 12.59
C ASP A 49 -13.44 1.41 13.06
N PHE A 50 -12.80 0.54 13.86
CA PHE A 50 -11.44 0.76 14.33
C PHE A 50 -10.48 0.58 13.17
N SER A 51 -10.36 1.62 12.36
CA SER A 51 -9.34 1.63 11.33
C SER A 51 -7.95 1.68 11.98
N VAL A 52 -7.10 0.76 11.56
CA VAL A 52 -5.70 0.75 11.97
C VAL A 52 -4.97 1.90 11.29
N PRO A 53 -4.16 2.70 12.00
CA PRO A 53 -3.37 3.76 11.39
C PRO A 53 -2.48 3.22 10.26
N LYS A 54 -2.49 3.86 9.11
CA LYS A 54 -1.66 3.59 7.95
C LYS A 54 -0.82 4.84 7.70
N LEU A 55 0.42 4.80 8.16
CA LEU A 55 1.26 5.99 8.29
C LEU A 55 2.32 6.04 7.18
N VAL A 56 2.37 7.16 6.46
CA VAL A 56 3.42 7.49 5.51
C VAL A 56 4.31 8.58 6.10
N LYS A 57 5.63 8.38 6.13
CA LYS A 57 6.55 9.37 6.66
C LYS A 57 6.85 10.45 5.61
N VAL A 58 6.74 11.70 6.02
CA VAL A 58 7.10 12.86 5.17
C VAL A 58 8.59 12.84 4.81
N SER A 59 9.44 12.33 5.72
CA SER A 59 10.88 12.16 5.45
C SER A 59 11.16 11.23 4.27
N ASP A 60 10.36 10.16 4.13
CA ASP A 60 10.58 9.18 3.07
C ASP A 60 10.18 9.79 1.71
N MET A 61 9.08 10.54 1.67
CA MET A 61 8.69 11.30 0.47
C MET A 61 9.75 12.30 0.06
N ARG A 62 10.27 13.07 1.04
CA ARG A 62 11.37 14.01 0.81
C ARG A 62 12.62 13.32 0.27
N ASN A 63 13.00 12.18 0.83
CA ASN A 63 14.17 11.43 0.39
C ASN A 63 14.00 10.94 -1.05
N ASN A 64 12.83 10.43 -1.42
CA ASN A 64 12.53 10.00 -2.79
C ASN A 64 12.71 11.16 -3.78
N LEU A 65 12.18 12.36 -3.47
CA LEU A 65 12.36 13.52 -4.31
C LEU A 65 13.82 13.96 -4.38
N GLN A 66 14.56 13.88 -3.27
CA GLN A 66 16.00 14.17 -3.24
C GLN A 66 16.79 13.19 -4.10
N ASP A 67 16.52 11.89 -3.98
CA ASP A 67 17.16 10.85 -4.78
C ASP A 67 16.89 11.03 -6.28
N TYR A 68 15.67 11.46 -6.64
CA TYR A 68 15.34 11.81 -8.01
C TYR A 68 16.22 12.97 -8.51
N VAL A 69 16.32 14.08 -7.75
CA VAL A 69 17.14 15.23 -8.13
C VAL A 69 18.62 14.84 -8.26
N GLN A 70 19.12 14.03 -7.33
CA GLN A 70 20.51 13.55 -7.33
C GLN A 70 20.82 12.64 -8.51
N SER A 71 19.90 11.75 -8.84
CA SER A 71 20.10 10.79 -9.92
C SER A 71 20.10 11.41 -11.32
N TYR A 72 19.33 12.48 -11.50
CA TYR A 72 19.13 13.06 -12.83
C TYR A 72 19.86 14.38 -13.09
N LEU A 73 20.34 15.07 -12.06
CA LEU A 73 20.95 16.41 -12.22
C LEU A 73 22.31 16.55 -11.54
N ASP A 74 22.38 16.31 -10.24
CA ASP A 74 23.58 16.59 -9.45
C ASP A 74 23.64 15.64 -8.25
N PRO A 75 24.57 14.66 -8.22
CA PRO A 75 24.70 13.73 -7.09
C PRO A 75 24.93 14.41 -5.75
N SER A 76 25.39 15.66 -5.73
CA SER A 76 25.60 16.46 -4.52
C SER A 76 24.41 17.35 -4.16
N ALA A 77 23.33 17.33 -4.95
CA ALA A 77 22.16 18.15 -4.70
C ALA A 77 21.55 17.86 -3.33
N ASN A 78 21.04 18.92 -2.70
CA ASN A 78 20.38 18.81 -1.40
C ASN A 78 19.12 19.66 -1.35
N LEU A 79 18.03 19.06 -0.85
CA LEU A 79 16.78 19.77 -0.62
C LEU A 79 16.86 20.55 0.68
N SER A 80 16.79 21.89 0.61
CA SER A 80 16.83 22.79 1.77
C SER A 80 15.45 23.04 2.39
N SER A 81 14.39 22.90 1.62
CA SER A 81 13.01 22.96 2.10
C SER A 81 12.21 21.83 1.44
N TYR A 82 11.14 21.41 2.11
CA TYR A 82 10.24 20.41 1.57
C TYR A 82 8.86 20.57 2.17
N ALA A 83 7.85 20.47 1.33
CA ALA A 83 6.46 20.41 1.74
C ALA A 83 5.67 19.43 0.86
N PHE A 84 4.90 18.58 1.50
CA PHE A 84 3.97 17.62 0.89
C PHE A 84 2.54 18.10 1.14
N LYS A 85 1.80 18.36 0.07
CA LYS A 85 0.41 18.82 0.16
C LYS A 85 -0.53 17.74 -0.38
N MET A 86 -1.49 17.33 0.44
CA MET A 86 -2.50 16.33 0.11
C MET A 86 -3.83 16.68 0.79
N ASN A 87 -4.94 16.55 0.09
CA ASN A 87 -6.29 16.78 0.62
C ASN A 87 -6.41 18.12 1.40
N GLY A 88 -5.86 19.19 0.84
CA GLY A 88 -5.89 20.54 1.43
C GLY A 88 -4.96 20.76 2.61
N LYS A 89 -4.26 19.74 3.10
CA LYS A 89 -3.28 19.84 4.19
C LYS A 89 -1.87 19.87 3.66
N THR A 90 -1.00 20.62 4.34
CA THR A 90 0.43 20.68 4.05
C THR A 90 1.20 20.07 5.20
N TYR A 91 2.15 19.21 4.88
CA TYR A 91 3.01 18.49 5.81
C TYR A 91 4.47 18.81 5.48
N THR A 92 5.24 19.24 6.46
CA THR A 92 6.68 19.53 6.32
C THR A 92 7.54 18.54 7.09
N SER A 93 6.91 17.76 7.98
CA SER A 93 7.55 16.72 8.80
C SER A 93 6.49 15.79 9.39
N GLY A 94 6.95 14.73 10.07
CA GLY A 94 6.07 13.78 10.77
C GLY A 94 5.46 12.74 9.85
N ASN A 95 4.29 12.25 10.24
CA ASN A 95 3.58 11.18 9.55
C ASN A 95 2.26 11.70 8.96
N ILE A 96 1.90 11.15 7.81
CA ILE A 96 0.61 11.32 7.16
C ILE A 96 -0.21 10.08 7.47
N ASP A 97 -1.34 10.26 8.14
CA ASP A 97 -2.26 9.15 8.42
C ASP A 97 -3.28 9.04 7.28
N LEU A 98 -3.15 8.00 6.46
CA LEU A 98 -4.04 7.72 5.33
C LEU A 98 -5.46 7.38 5.78
N THR A 99 -5.68 6.96 7.05
CA THR A 99 -7.03 6.67 7.55
C THR A 99 -7.94 7.89 7.50
N THR A 100 -7.36 9.08 7.53
CA THR A 100 -8.10 10.35 7.40
C THR A 100 -8.78 10.52 6.05
N LEU A 101 -8.41 9.76 5.04
CA LEU A 101 -9.05 9.74 3.72
C LEU A 101 -10.33 8.89 3.70
N GLY A 102 -10.55 8.06 4.74
CA GLY A 102 -11.69 7.16 4.86
C GLY A 102 -11.57 5.91 3.99
N ASN A 103 -12.45 4.94 4.24
CA ASN A 103 -12.45 3.66 3.54
C ASN A 103 -12.93 3.78 2.08
N GLY A 104 -12.61 2.76 1.27
CA GLY A 104 -12.97 2.64 -0.14
C GLY A 104 -11.87 3.10 -1.09
N LEU A 105 -12.18 3.09 -2.38
CA LEU A 105 -11.28 3.57 -3.43
C LEU A 105 -11.26 5.10 -3.45
N LYS A 106 -10.05 5.67 -3.46
CA LYS A 106 -9.81 7.11 -3.50
C LYS A 106 -8.75 7.46 -4.52
N HIS A 107 -8.89 8.65 -5.10
CA HIS A 107 -7.91 9.28 -5.97
C HIS A 107 -7.67 10.68 -5.42
N VAL A 108 -6.45 10.95 -4.98
CA VAL A 108 -6.12 12.19 -4.26
C VAL A 108 -4.93 12.85 -4.95
N ASP A 109 -5.09 14.12 -5.31
CA ASP A 109 -3.99 14.90 -5.87
C ASP A 109 -2.98 15.25 -4.77
N VAL A 110 -1.71 15.10 -5.12
CA VAL A 110 -0.56 15.38 -4.27
C VAL A 110 0.34 16.39 -4.97
N VAL A 111 0.83 17.36 -4.22
CA VAL A 111 1.83 18.31 -4.70
C VAL A 111 2.98 18.33 -3.71
N GLU A 112 4.16 18.08 -4.21
CA GLU A 112 5.41 18.22 -3.47
C GLU A 112 6.13 19.46 -3.95
N THR A 113 6.62 20.26 -3.03
CA THR A 113 7.43 21.43 -3.32
C THR A 113 8.70 21.41 -2.49
N ALA A 114 9.80 21.80 -3.08
CA ALA A 114 11.09 21.89 -2.41
C ALA A 114 11.92 23.01 -3.00
N THR A 115 12.99 23.35 -2.29
CA THR A 115 14.09 24.15 -2.80
C THR A 115 15.35 23.29 -2.81
N ALA A 116 16.00 23.15 -3.98
CA ALA A 116 17.19 22.35 -4.15
C ALA A 116 18.40 23.24 -4.44
N ASN A 117 19.54 22.93 -3.84
CA ASN A 117 20.82 23.45 -4.27
C ASN A 117 21.42 22.46 -5.28
N ILE A 118 21.64 22.91 -6.51
CA ILE A 118 22.15 22.11 -7.63
C ILE A 118 23.32 22.89 -8.22
N ASN A 119 24.51 22.31 -8.23
CA ASN A 119 25.75 22.97 -8.69
C ASN A 119 25.96 24.37 -8.06
N GLY A 120 25.64 24.53 -6.77
CA GLY A 120 25.76 25.78 -6.04
C GLY A 120 24.68 26.83 -6.32
N GLN A 121 23.68 26.52 -7.14
CA GLN A 121 22.55 27.40 -7.44
C GLN A 121 21.26 26.86 -6.82
N THR A 122 20.40 27.78 -6.38
CA THR A 122 19.11 27.45 -5.77
C THR A 122 18.01 27.35 -6.84
N HIS A 123 17.31 26.22 -6.87
CA HIS A 123 16.21 25.95 -7.79
C HIS A 123 14.96 25.53 -7.04
N ASN A 124 13.80 26.02 -7.48
CA ASN A 124 12.51 25.52 -7.01
C ASN A 124 12.23 24.17 -7.65
N VAL A 125 11.74 23.22 -6.87
CA VAL A 125 11.28 21.91 -7.32
C VAL A 125 9.79 21.80 -7.05
N THR A 126 9.05 21.38 -8.04
CA THR A 126 7.63 21.04 -7.90
C THR A 126 7.39 19.70 -8.58
N GLN A 127 6.78 18.77 -7.85
CA GLN A 127 6.31 17.48 -8.37
C GLN A 127 4.83 17.36 -8.08
N THR A 128 4.06 16.94 -9.07
CA THR A 128 2.65 16.59 -8.92
C THR A 128 2.49 15.09 -9.05
N SER A 129 1.65 14.54 -8.21
CA SER A 129 1.36 13.11 -8.21
C SER A 129 -0.12 12.87 -7.94
N LYS A 130 -0.59 11.69 -8.28
CA LYS A 130 -1.90 11.20 -7.89
C LYS A 130 -1.75 9.95 -7.03
N LEU A 131 -2.27 10.03 -5.82
CA LEU A 131 -2.39 8.88 -4.93
C LEU A 131 -3.68 8.15 -5.28
N HIS A 132 -3.55 6.91 -5.73
CA HIS A 132 -4.65 5.96 -5.93
C HIS A 132 -4.58 4.96 -4.80
N LEU A 133 -5.62 4.86 -3.97
CA LEU A 133 -5.61 3.90 -2.87
C LEU A 133 -6.97 3.24 -2.68
N TYR A 134 -6.95 1.97 -2.32
CA TYR A 134 -8.10 1.27 -1.78
C TYR A 134 -7.83 0.95 -0.31
N GLN A 135 -8.64 1.55 0.55
CA GLN A 135 -8.50 1.44 1.99
C GLN A 135 -9.67 0.68 2.60
N GLN A 136 -9.36 -0.23 3.49
CA GLN A 136 -10.28 -1.00 4.31
C GLN A 136 -9.93 -0.80 5.79
N PRO A 137 -10.77 -1.22 6.77
CA PRO A 137 -10.46 -1.06 8.19
C PRO A 137 -9.07 -1.55 8.60
N TYR A 138 -8.66 -2.71 8.11
CA TYR A 138 -7.40 -3.35 8.51
C TYR A 138 -6.29 -3.28 7.45
N SER A 139 -6.58 -2.83 6.23
CA SER A 139 -5.60 -2.83 5.15
C SER A 139 -5.71 -1.62 4.24
N VAL A 140 -4.64 -1.34 3.51
CA VAL A 140 -4.58 -0.38 2.41
C VAL A 140 -3.65 -0.91 1.33
N VAL A 141 -4.01 -0.69 0.09
CA VAL A 141 -3.14 -0.90 -1.07
C VAL A 141 -3.18 0.37 -1.92
N ALA A 142 -2.01 0.82 -2.39
CA ALA A 142 -1.91 2.13 -3.04
C ALA A 142 -0.80 2.22 -4.09
N SER A 143 -0.98 3.21 -4.97
CA SER A 143 -0.01 3.71 -5.95
C SER A 143 0.15 5.20 -5.76
N MET A 144 1.38 5.70 -5.79
CA MET A 144 1.68 7.13 -5.88
C MET A 144 2.27 7.38 -7.28
N GLN A 145 1.43 7.73 -8.24
CA GLN A 145 1.85 7.97 -9.61
C GLN A 145 2.27 9.43 -9.81
N ILE A 146 3.48 9.68 -10.26
CA ILE A 146 3.91 11.02 -10.69
C ILE A 146 3.11 11.41 -11.94
N THR A 147 2.54 12.60 -11.92
CA THR A 147 1.77 13.16 -13.04
C THR A 147 2.53 14.25 -13.78
N GLY A 148 3.62 14.73 -13.22
CA GLY A 148 4.52 15.71 -13.81
C GLY A 148 5.19 16.61 -12.79
N GLY A 149 5.89 17.62 -13.28
CA GLY A 149 6.56 18.61 -12.44
C GLY A 149 7.73 19.28 -13.13
N GLN A 150 8.53 20.01 -12.35
CA GLN A 150 9.73 20.65 -12.88
C GLN A 150 10.77 20.97 -11.79
N ILE A 151 12.01 21.04 -12.18
CA ILE A 151 13.16 21.44 -11.36
C ILE A 151 13.73 22.71 -11.96
N GLY A 152 13.29 23.87 -11.48
CA GLY A 152 13.64 25.18 -12.04
C GLY A 152 13.43 25.20 -13.57
N ASN A 153 14.47 25.70 -14.28
CA ASN A 153 14.53 25.63 -15.74
C ASN A 153 15.42 24.47 -16.23
N LEU A 154 15.85 23.59 -15.31
CA LEU A 154 16.85 22.55 -15.63
C LEU A 154 16.23 21.29 -16.20
N ARG A 155 15.08 20.87 -15.67
CA ARG A 155 14.46 19.59 -16.04
C ARG A 155 12.96 19.61 -15.81
N GLN A 156 12.24 19.03 -16.74
CA GLN A 156 10.84 18.63 -16.56
C GLN A 156 10.80 17.24 -15.92
N ILE A 157 9.89 17.04 -14.98
CA ILE A 157 9.57 15.74 -14.38
C ILE A 157 8.43 15.17 -15.23
N GLU A 158 8.70 14.06 -15.89
CA GLU A 158 7.71 13.41 -16.73
C GLU A 158 6.72 12.58 -15.88
N LYS A 159 5.55 12.30 -16.46
CA LYS A 159 4.60 11.35 -15.89
C LYS A 159 5.23 9.95 -15.92
N ASP A 160 5.07 9.21 -14.81
CA ASP A 160 5.42 7.79 -14.75
C ASP A 160 4.21 6.86 -15.01
N ASP A 161 4.49 5.58 -15.15
CA ASP A 161 3.48 4.55 -15.28
C ASP A 161 2.77 4.31 -13.94
N PHE A 162 1.54 3.80 -14.01
CA PHE A 162 0.80 3.40 -12.82
C PHE A 162 1.36 2.10 -12.27
N GLU A 163 1.88 2.16 -11.06
CA GLU A 163 2.41 1.01 -10.37
C GLU A 163 1.93 0.97 -8.91
N VAL A 164 1.43 -0.18 -8.47
CA VAL A 164 1.05 -0.39 -7.09
C VAL A 164 2.30 -0.74 -6.29
N THR A 165 2.73 0.19 -5.45
CA THR A 165 4.01 0.08 -4.72
C THR A 165 3.85 0.02 -3.21
N TYR A 166 2.63 0.19 -2.71
CA TYR A 166 2.39 0.27 -1.27
C TYR A 166 1.25 -0.65 -0.84
N MET A 167 1.53 -1.46 0.18
CA MET A 167 0.54 -2.23 0.91
C MET A 167 0.88 -2.21 2.40
N ASP A 168 -0.10 -1.90 3.26
CA ASP A 168 0.08 -1.87 4.71
C ASP A 168 -1.22 -2.24 5.43
N GLY A 169 -1.13 -2.45 6.73
CA GLY A 169 -2.28 -2.75 7.56
C GLY A 169 -1.93 -3.53 8.81
N GLN A 170 -2.94 -4.13 9.41
CA GLN A 170 -2.82 -5.07 10.52
C GLN A 170 -2.81 -6.51 9.97
N PRO A 171 -1.66 -7.16 9.83
CA PRO A 171 -1.61 -8.54 9.36
C PRO A 171 -2.33 -9.48 10.33
N THR A 172 -2.93 -10.52 9.79
CA THR A 172 -3.49 -11.62 10.58
C THR A 172 -2.36 -12.36 11.29
N LYS A 173 -2.32 -12.29 12.62
CA LYS A 173 -1.25 -12.94 13.42
C LYS A 173 -1.44 -14.44 13.55
N THR A 174 -2.68 -14.90 13.63
CA THR A 174 -3.04 -16.30 13.75
C THR A 174 -4.06 -16.62 12.68
N LEU A 175 -3.68 -17.47 11.74
CA LEU A 175 -4.59 -17.92 10.70
C LEU A 175 -5.72 -18.78 11.28
N PRO A 176 -6.92 -18.73 10.71
CA PRO A 176 -7.97 -19.69 11.00
C PRO A 176 -7.46 -21.14 10.86
N SER A 177 -7.86 -22.00 11.78
CA SER A 177 -7.43 -23.41 11.78
C SER A 177 -8.14 -24.24 10.72
N ALA A 178 -9.29 -23.79 10.23
CA ALA A 178 -10.13 -24.49 9.26
C ALA A 178 -11.14 -23.54 8.58
N GLY A 179 -11.75 -24.04 7.52
CA GLY A 179 -12.83 -23.37 6.81
C GLY A 179 -12.39 -22.68 5.52
N SER A 180 -13.38 -22.36 4.70
CA SER A 180 -13.17 -21.65 3.43
C SER A 180 -13.81 -20.27 3.51
N PHE A 181 -13.03 -19.21 3.30
CA PHE A 181 -13.49 -17.83 3.36
C PHE A 181 -13.48 -17.21 1.97
N ASN A 182 -14.58 -16.58 1.63
CA ASN A 182 -14.73 -15.86 0.37
C ASN A 182 -14.59 -14.36 0.62
N TYR A 183 -13.74 -13.71 -0.17
CA TYR A 183 -13.45 -12.28 -0.10
C TYR A 183 -13.96 -11.60 -1.37
N LYS A 184 -14.77 -10.56 -1.20
CA LYS A 184 -15.23 -9.73 -2.30
C LYS A 184 -14.83 -8.29 -2.08
N GLY A 185 -14.50 -7.60 -3.17
CA GLY A 185 -14.11 -6.22 -3.08
C GLY A 185 -13.76 -5.58 -4.41
N VAL A 186 -12.82 -4.66 -4.38
CA VAL A 186 -12.48 -3.77 -5.49
C VAL A 186 -11.12 -4.14 -6.06
N ALA A 187 -11.00 -4.07 -7.38
CA ALA A 187 -9.75 -3.97 -8.10
C ALA A 187 -9.65 -2.61 -8.79
N PHE A 188 -8.47 -2.07 -9.00
CA PHE A 188 -8.29 -0.76 -9.60
C PHE A 188 -6.97 -0.61 -10.35
N THR A 189 -7.01 0.23 -11.37
CA THR A 189 -5.85 0.76 -12.09
C THR A 189 -5.84 2.29 -11.99
N GLU A 190 -5.00 2.96 -12.78
CA GLU A 190 -5.04 4.41 -12.91
C GLU A 190 -6.44 4.95 -13.26
N LYS A 191 -7.15 4.26 -14.16
CA LYS A 191 -8.37 4.77 -14.81
C LYS A 191 -9.60 3.92 -14.60
N GLU A 192 -9.45 2.68 -14.19
CA GLU A 192 -10.54 1.71 -14.17
C GLU A 192 -10.74 1.09 -12.80
N GLN A 193 -11.95 0.72 -12.51
CA GLN A 193 -12.34 -0.03 -11.33
C GLN A 193 -13.02 -1.33 -11.74
N GLY A 194 -12.62 -2.42 -11.11
CA GLY A 194 -13.19 -3.75 -11.28
C GLY A 194 -13.55 -4.38 -9.95
N ASN A 195 -13.84 -5.67 -9.99
CA ASN A 195 -14.27 -6.45 -8.84
C ASN A 195 -13.31 -7.59 -8.57
N LEU A 196 -12.95 -7.77 -7.29
CA LEU A 196 -12.24 -8.92 -6.78
C LEU A 196 -13.23 -9.98 -6.28
N ASN A 197 -13.00 -11.25 -6.59
CA ASN A 197 -13.57 -12.41 -5.94
C ASN A 197 -12.43 -13.40 -5.64
N TYR A 198 -12.14 -13.65 -4.36
CA TYR A 198 -11.02 -14.47 -3.94
C TYR A 198 -11.44 -15.40 -2.81
N THR A 199 -11.03 -16.66 -2.87
CA THR A 199 -11.35 -17.66 -1.85
C THR A 199 -10.06 -18.19 -1.23
N ILE A 200 -10.01 -18.26 0.10
CA ILE A 200 -8.94 -18.91 0.85
C ILE A 200 -9.54 -20.09 1.60
N ASN A 201 -8.99 -21.27 1.35
CA ASN A 201 -9.27 -22.48 2.09
C ASN A 201 -8.17 -22.68 3.15
N PHE A 202 -8.51 -22.49 4.41
CA PHE A 202 -7.59 -22.59 5.53
C PHE A 202 -7.28 -24.03 5.94
N ASP A 203 -8.12 -25.02 5.55
CA ASP A 203 -7.84 -26.44 5.75
C ASP A 203 -6.66 -26.88 4.88
N THR A 204 -6.65 -26.46 3.62
CA THR A 204 -5.58 -26.77 2.67
C THR A 204 -4.47 -25.72 2.65
N LYS A 205 -4.68 -24.57 3.30
CA LYS A 205 -3.79 -23.38 3.29
C LYS A 205 -3.51 -22.86 1.88
N LYS A 206 -4.53 -22.81 1.04
CA LYS A 206 -4.44 -22.36 -0.34
C LYS A 206 -5.48 -21.31 -0.66
N GLY A 207 -5.19 -20.47 -1.64
CA GLY A 207 -6.13 -19.47 -2.13
C GLY A 207 -6.07 -19.32 -3.64
N ALA A 208 -7.20 -18.94 -4.24
CA ALA A 208 -7.36 -18.65 -5.65
C ALA A 208 -8.49 -17.65 -5.87
N GLY A 209 -8.54 -17.01 -7.04
CA GLY A 209 -9.59 -16.05 -7.30
C GLY A 209 -9.60 -15.49 -8.70
N SER A 210 -10.33 -14.39 -8.86
CA SER A 210 -10.42 -13.68 -10.12
C SER A 210 -10.68 -12.19 -9.91
N ILE A 211 -10.30 -11.41 -10.91
CA ILE A 211 -10.63 -10.00 -11.04
C ILE A 211 -11.38 -9.83 -12.35
N SER A 212 -12.44 -9.01 -12.34
CA SER A 212 -13.23 -8.71 -13.52
C SER A 212 -13.57 -7.22 -13.59
N GLY A 213 -13.92 -6.74 -14.79
CA GLY A 213 -14.36 -5.35 -14.99
C GLY A 213 -13.21 -4.35 -15.24
N ILE A 214 -11.98 -4.82 -15.46
CA ILE A 214 -10.85 -3.99 -15.93
C ILE A 214 -10.71 -4.21 -17.43
N ASN A 215 -11.03 -3.19 -18.23
CA ASN A 215 -11.00 -3.34 -19.69
C ASN A 215 -9.58 -3.50 -20.25
N GLN A 216 -8.60 -2.86 -19.64
CA GLN A 216 -7.20 -2.92 -20.07
C GLN A 216 -6.65 -4.34 -20.04
N THR A 217 -6.91 -5.10 -18.99
CA THR A 217 -6.39 -6.45 -18.80
C THR A 217 -7.36 -7.54 -19.26
N GLY A 218 -8.66 -7.22 -19.41
CA GLY A 218 -9.73 -8.20 -19.43
C GLY A 218 -9.90 -8.87 -18.07
N ASN A 219 -10.50 -10.05 -18.05
CA ASN A 219 -10.61 -10.85 -16.84
C ASN A 219 -9.21 -11.35 -16.42
N ILE A 220 -8.97 -11.38 -15.11
CA ILE A 220 -7.73 -11.90 -14.54
C ILE A 220 -8.05 -13.13 -13.70
N THR A 221 -7.36 -14.23 -13.96
CA THR A 221 -7.37 -15.43 -13.12
C THR A 221 -6.19 -15.37 -12.16
N LEU A 222 -6.48 -15.42 -10.86
CA LEU A 222 -5.47 -15.56 -9.80
C LEU A 222 -5.38 -17.05 -9.47
N HIS A 223 -4.32 -17.70 -9.97
CA HIS A 223 -4.16 -19.15 -9.84
C HIS A 223 -3.93 -19.56 -8.39
N GLU A 224 -4.23 -20.82 -8.09
CA GLU A 224 -4.06 -21.36 -6.74
C GLU A 224 -2.61 -21.20 -6.25
N SER A 225 -2.47 -20.69 -5.03
CA SER A 225 -1.20 -20.50 -4.36
C SER A 225 -1.28 -20.88 -2.89
N ASP A 226 -0.16 -21.32 -2.32
CA ASP A 226 -0.06 -21.64 -0.91
C ASP A 226 0.03 -20.38 -0.05
N ILE A 227 -0.55 -20.44 1.16
CA ILE A 227 -0.29 -19.43 2.18
C ILE A 227 1.10 -19.64 2.76
N VAL A 228 1.95 -18.64 2.65
CA VAL A 228 3.30 -18.67 3.20
C VAL A 228 3.45 -17.74 4.40
N LYS A 229 4.37 -18.07 5.30
CA LYS A 229 4.78 -17.20 6.39
C LYS A 229 5.92 -16.31 5.91
N VAL A 230 5.79 -15.02 6.13
CA VAL A 230 6.88 -14.06 5.94
C VAL A 230 7.66 -13.96 7.26
N GLN A 231 8.94 -14.25 7.23
CA GLN A 231 9.85 -14.10 8.36
C GLN A 231 10.86 -13.00 8.07
N ASP A 232 11.18 -12.21 9.11
CA ASP A 232 12.28 -11.23 9.12
C ASP A 232 12.26 -10.19 8.00
N GLY A 233 11.06 -9.73 7.59
CA GLY A 233 10.95 -8.69 6.57
C GLY A 233 11.45 -9.12 5.18
N VAL A 234 11.62 -10.42 4.93
CA VAL A 234 12.02 -10.93 3.62
C VAL A 234 10.88 -10.62 2.64
N ALA A 235 11.13 -9.63 1.82
CA ALA A 235 10.34 -9.36 0.64
C ALA A 235 10.27 -10.60 -0.26
N PHE A 236 9.17 -10.73 -0.94
CA PHE A 236 8.85 -11.83 -1.83
C PHE A 236 9.96 -12.17 -2.83
N LYS A 237 10.02 -13.43 -3.22
CA LYS A 237 11.05 -14.02 -4.06
C LYS A 237 11.21 -13.46 -5.47
N ASN A 238 10.31 -12.61 -5.93
CA ASN A 238 10.26 -12.09 -7.29
C ASN A 238 10.23 -10.57 -7.28
N ASN A 239 11.36 -9.88 -7.17
CA ASN A 239 11.53 -8.44 -7.45
C ASN A 239 10.33 -7.51 -7.17
N SER A 240 9.37 -7.94 -6.38
CA SER A 240 8.21 -7.14 -6.09
C SER A 240 8.58 -6.04 -5.10
N ALA A 241 8.10 -4.86 -5.38
CA ALA A 241 8.31 -3.66 -4.60
C ALA A 241 7.58 -3.65 -3.24
N PHE A 242 6.89 -4.74 -2.86
CA PHE A 242 6.26 -4.83 -1.56
C PHE A 242 7.25 -5.22 -0.48
N THR A 243 7.74 -4.25 0.23
CA THR A 243 8.31 -4.48 1.54
C THR A 243 7.19 -4.41 2.57
N TYR A 244 6.80 -5.54 3.11
CA TYR A 244 6.20 -5.55 4.44
C TYR A 244 7.31 -5.05 5.38
N GLY A 245 7.23 -3.82 5.86
CA GLY A 245 8.24 -3.26 6.76
C GLY A 245 8.66 -4.28 7.83
N GLU A 246 9.64 -4.01 8.66
CA GLU A 246 10.27 -4.88 9.67
C GLU A 246 9.31 -5.65 10.61
N LYS A 247 8.11 -6.00 10.14
CA LYS A 247 7.12 -6.78 10.88
C LYS A 247 7.57 -8.23 10.90
N LYS A 248 8.29 -8.59 11.94
CA LYS A 248 8.61 -9.98 12.27
C LYS A 248 7.31 -10.79 12.42
N ASP A 249 7.31 -11.98 11.85
CA ASP A 249 6.25 -12.98 12.01
C ASP A 249 4.88 -12.61 11.40
N VAL A 250 4.84 -12.19 10.16
CA VAL A 250 3.58 -12.03 9.41
C VAL A 250 3.18 -13.37 8.78
N TYR A 251 2.07 -13.93 9.22
CA TYR A 251 1.41 -15.06 8.54
C TYR A 251 0.47 -14.55 7.46
N GLY A 252 0.31 -15.35 6.39
CA GLY A 252 -0.77 -15.17 5.48
C GLY A 252 -0.46 -14.26 4.31
N VAL A 253 0.59 -14.63 3.60
CA VAL A 253 0.84 -14.09 2.27
C VAL A 253 0.68 -15.18 1.24
N LEU A 254 0.06 -14.86 0.11
CA LEU A 254 -0.01 -15.69 -1.07
C LEU A 254 0.72 -14.96 -2.20
N ASN A 255 1.63 -15.69 -2.84
CA ASN A 255 2.37 -15.23 -4.00
C ASN A 255 2.18 -16.26 -5.11
N GLY A 256 1.40 -15.91 -6.11
CA GLY A 256 0.94 -16.83 -7.12
C GLY A 256 1.07 -16.32 -8.54
N ALA A 257 0.97 -17.26 -9.48
CA ALA A 257 0.81 -16.91 -10.89
C ALA A 257 -0.58 -16.32 -11.15
N ALA A 258 -0.66 -15.40 -12.09
CA ALA A 258 -1.90 -14.89 -12.61
C ALA A 258 -1.92 -14.99 -14.14
N THR A 259 -3.10 -14.94 -14.73
CA THR A 259 -3.26 -14.85 -16.19
C THR A 259 -4.29 -13.76 -16.48
N THR A 260 -3.90 -12.80 -17.29
CA THR A 260 -4.81 -11.78 -17.81
C THR A 260 -5.29 -12.18 -19.20
N GLU A 261 -6.56 -11.92 -19.48
CA GLU A 261 -7.19 -12.31 -20.75
C GLU A 261 -6.53 -11.63 -21.96
N LYS A 262 -6.08 -10.38 -21.79
CA LYS A 262 -5.56 -9.57 -22.91
C LYS A 262 -4.04 -9.46 -22.97
N GLN A 263 -3.35 -9.67 -21.84
CA GLN A 263 -1.92 -9.42 -21.74
C GLN A 263 -1.11 -10.68 -21.38
N GLY A 264 -1.78 -11.81 -21.07
CA GLY A 264 -1.14 -13.11 -20.84
C GLY A 264 -0.65 -13.30 -19.41
N ALA A 265 0.57 -13.82 -19.29
CA ALA A 265 1.15 -14.21 -18.00
C ALA A 265 1.39 -13.00 -17.09
N ALA A 266 1.12 -13.21 -15.81
CA ALA A 266 1.30 -12.24 -14.74
C ALA A 266 1.60 -12.98 -13.42
N SER A 267 1.92 -12.24 -12.38
CA SER A 267 1.97 -12.73 -11.01
C SER A 267 1.10 -11.89 -10.11
N TYR A 268 0.78 -12.39 -8.92
CA TYR A 268 0.08 -11.60 -7.91
C TYR A 268 0.64 -11.83 -6.53
N GLU A 269 0.50 -10.83 -5.70
CA GLU A 269 0.78 -10.91 -4.27
C GLU A 269 -0.43 -10.45 -3.47
N LEU A 270 -0.69 -11.14 -2.37
CA LEU A 270 -1.83 -10.87 -1.52
C LEU A 270 -1.47 -11.10 -0.07
N GLY A 271 -1.80 -10.13 0.81
CA GLY A 271 -1.72 -10.26 2.26
C GLY A 271 -3.09 -10.49 2.88
N ILE A 272 -3.11 -11.22 4.02
CA ILE A 272 -4.29 -11.46 4.84
C ILE A 272 -4.24 -10.55 6.07
N PHE A 273 -5.28 -9.77 6.27
CA PHE A 273 -5.35 -8.71 7.28
C PHE A 273 -6.53 -8.87 8.22
N GLY A 274 -6.40 -8.21 9.39
CA GLY A 274 -7.40 -8.24 10.44
C GLY A 274 -7.25 -9.42 11.40
N PRO A 275 -7.84 -9.30 12.61
CA PRO A 275 -7.66 -10.30 13.68
C PRO A 275 -8.21 -11.69 13.33
N ASN A 276 -9.20 -11.77 12.43
CA ASN A 276 -9.89 -13.01 12.06
C ASN A 276 -9.80 -13.31 10.57
N ALA A 277 -8.70 -12.89 9.89
CA ALA A 277 -8.58 -12.93 8.45
C ALA A 277 -9.76 -12.20 7.77
N ASP A 278 -10.03 -10.98 8.22
CA ASP A 278 -11.20 -10.21 7.83
C ASP A 278 -11.10 -9.63 6.43
N GLU A 279 -9.86 -9.38 5.97
CA GLU A 279 -9.58 -8.69 4.71
C GLU A 279 -8.41 -9.32 3.97
N VAL A 280 -8.42 -9.11 2.67
CA VAL A 280 -7.26 -9.33 1.79
C VAL A 280 -6.95 -8.03 1.05
N ALA A 281 -5.67 -7.80 0.77
CA ALA A 281 -5.20 -6.72 -0.08
C ALA A 281 -3.98 -7.17 -0.87
N GLY A 282 -3.79 -6.66 -2.08
CA GLY A 282 -2.70 -7.10 -2.93
C GLY A 282 -2.62 -6.40 -4.27
N ALA A 283 -1.76 -6.91 -5.15
CA ALA A 283 -1.66 -6.44 -6.52
C ALA A 283 -1.33 -7.56 -7.49
N VAL A 284 -1.67 -7.33 -8.76
CA VAL A 284 -1.24 -8.13 -9.92
C VAL A 284 -0.11 -7.38 -10.63
N PHE A 285 0.95 -8.09 -10.98
CA PHE A 285 2.13 -7.57 -11.67
C PHE A 285 2.23 -8.19 -13.05
N GLN A 286 2.38 -7.36 -14.05
CA GLN A 286 2.60 -7.78 -15.43
C GLN A 286 4.11 -7.97 -15.68
N GLU A 287 4.48 -8.94 -16.54
CA GLU A 287 5.89 -9.15 -16.90
C GLU A 287 6.46 -8.03 -17.78
N HIS A 288 5.62 -7.26 -18.43
CA HIS A 288 5.98 -6.15 -19.29
C HIS A 288 5.27 -4.87 -18.83
N ASP A 289 5.93 -4.08 -18.06
CA ASP A 289 5.76 -2.67 -17.61
C ASP A 289 4.39 -1.95 -17.81
N GLU A 290 3.36 -2.58 -18.29
CA GLU A 290 2.06 -1.98 -18.57
C GLU A 290 1.01 -2.44 -17.56
N GLY A 291 1.04 -1.83 -16.41
CA GLY A 291 -0.13 -1.78 -15.56
C GLY A 291 -0.26 -2.86 -14.52
N THR A 292 0.17 -2.54 -13.32
CA THR A 292 -0.25 -3.28 -12.14
C THR A 292 -1.75 -3.04 -11.87
N VAL A 293 -2.39 -3.99 -11.22
CA VAL A 293 -3.77 -3.87 -10.75
C VAL A 293 -3.77 -4.03 -9.25
N GLY A 294 -4.10 -2.95 -8.51
CA GLY A 294 -4.31 -3.03 -7.07
C GLY A 294 -5.65 -3.66 -6.75
N PHE A 295 -5.75 -4.39 -5.65
CA PHE A 295 -7.02 -4.95 -5.21
C PHE A 295 -7.12 -5.14 -3.70
N GLY A 296 -8.36 -5.23 -3.23
CA GLY A 296 -8.64 -5.64 -1.86
C GLY A 296 -10.07 -6.11 -1.71
N GLY A 297 -10.33 -6.91 -0.67
CA GLY A 297 -11.64 -7.48 -0.42
C GLY A 297 -11.88 -7.80 1.04
N LYS A 298 -13.16 -7.83 1.42
CA LYS A 298 -13.63 -8.20 2.76
C LYS A 298 -14.24 -9.60 2.73
N LYS A 299 -14.04 -10.31 3.83
CA LYS A 299 -14.70 -11.59 4.08
C LYS A 299 -16.22 -11.43 4.08
N GLN A 300 -16.89 -12.34 3.38
CA GLN A 300 -18.35 -12.39 3.26
C GLN A 300 -19.00 -13.20 4.36
#